data_7a77dcbff834b33a0255f27f232cfccd
#
_entry.id   7a77dcbff834b33a0255f27f232cfccd
#
_cell.length_a   1.000
_cell.length_b   1.000
_cell.length_c   1.000
_cell.angle_alpha   90.00
_cell.angle_beta   90.00
_cell.angle_gamma   90.00
#
_symmetry.space_group_name_H-M   'P 1'
#
loop_
_entity.id
_entity.type
_entity.pdbx_description
1 polymer ?
#
loop_
_entity_poly.entity_id
_entity_poly.type
_entity_poly.pdbx_seq_one_letter_code
_entity_poly.pdbx_strand_id
1 'polypeptide(L)'
;MVRTSFQKVLETITRKALPCFLTSTILLMVLPVFAADKQKDEDTLRQANLVLQGLLNSKSISPTLLAKANCVLILPGVKKFGFGVGGSGGRGPLLCRSGQDFKGKWSAPAMYSVGGASVGLQVGGSSSDFVLLLMNSKVVNQVLNGKTKMGTDATAAAGPGATAASASDADIFTYGRAKGVFAGVSLGGATVEPDNDANYRLYSKTLTATDIVRGTDTKPSEEGKALVTVLNSKIGKQSK
;
A
#
# COMPACT_ATOMS: atom_id res chain seq x y z
N MET A 1 60.78 -37.43 20.49
CA MET A 1 59.75 -37.13 21.47
C MET A 1 59.36 -35.64 21.48
N VAL A 2 59.35 -34.97 20.30
CA VAL A 2 59.06 -33.52 20.16
C VAL A 2 57.93 -33.23 19.15
N ARG A 3 57.40 -34.26 18.46
CA ARG A 3 56.38 -34.13 17.39
C ARG A 3 54.92 -34.07 17.86
N THR A 4 54.65 -34.46 19.11
CA THR A 4 53.30 -34.57 19.67
C THR A 4 52.77 -33.30 20.35
N SER A 5 53.65 -32.35 20.71
CA SER A 5 53.21 -31.11 21.35
C SER A 5 52.73 -30.03 20.36
N PHE A 6 53.29 -30.01 19.16
CA PHE A 6 52.92 -29.02 18.15
C PHE A 6 51.54 -29.26 17.50
N GLN A 7 51.17 -30.52 17.32
CA GLN A 7 49.85 -30.91 16.79
C GLN A 7 48.71 -30.59 17.75
N LYS A 8 48.90 -30.74 19.07
CA LYS A 8 47.87 -30.41 20.06
C LYS A 8 47.61 -28.90 20.16
N VAL A 9 48.60 -28.07 19.93
CA VAL A 9 48.47 -26.60 19.95
C VAL A 9 47.72 -26.13 18.69
N LEU A 10 47.95 -26.75 17.54
CA LEU A 10 47.27 -26.40 16.29
C LEU A 10 45.77 -26.75 16.30
N GLU A 11 45.41 -27.92 16.88
CA GLU A 11 44.01 -28.33 17.02
C GLU A 11 43.21 -27.47 18.03
N THR A 12 43.87 -26.90 19.04
CA THR A 12 43.23 -26.04 20.03
C THR A 12 42.94 -24.64 19.50
N ILE A 13 43.77 -24.14 18.56
CA ILE A 13 43.58 -22.84 17.94
C ILE A 13 42.46 -22.88 16.88
N THR A 14 42.36 -23.99 16.13
CA THR A 14 41.31 -24.14 15.09
C THR A 14 39.91 -24.34 15.65
N ARG A 15 39.78 -24.93 16.86
CA ARG A 15 38.46 -25.18 17.48
C ARG A 15 37.82 -23.95 18.14
N LYS A 16 38.59 -22.94 18.53
CA LYS A 16 38.07 -21.73 19.21
C LYS A 16 37.84 -20.53 18.30
N ALA A 17 38.37 -20.52 17.09
CA ALA A 17 38.24 -19.39 16.16
C ALA A 17 37.10 -19.54 15.13
N LEU A 18 36.55 -20.75 14.94
CA LEU A 18 35.59 -21.01 13.86
C LEU A 18 34.15 -20.52 14.09
N PRO A 19 33.60 -20.48 15.31
CA PRO A 19 32.20 -20.03 15.47
C PRO A 19 31.99 -18.52 15.35
N CYS A 20 33.04 -17.71 15.54
CA CYS A 20 32.88 -16.25 15.53
C CYS A 20 32.89 -15.64 14.11
N PHE A 21 33.55 -16.29 13.15
CA PHE A 21 33.60 -15.81 11.76
C PHE A 21 32.35 -16.18 10.94
N LEU A 22 31.72 -17.32 11.22
CA LEU A 22 30.50 -17.74 10.51
C LEU A 22 29.27 -16.93 10.94
N THR A 23 29.17 -16.51 12.20
CA THR A 23 28.05 -15.68 12.69
C THR A 23 28.14 -14.25 12.19
N SER A 24 29.32 -13.69 12.01
CA SER A 24 29.53 -12.34 11.49
C SER A 24 29.19 -12.20 10.00
N THR A 25 29.46 -13.25 9.19
CA THR A 25 29.18 -13.25 7.75
C THR A 25 27.68 -13.38 7.44
N ILE A 26 26.94 -14.12 8.26
CA ILE A 26 25.49 -14.27 8.07
C ILE A 26 24.75 -12.97 8.44
N LEU A 27 25.20 -12.24 9.44
CA LEU A 27 24.59 -10.96 9.84
C LEU A 27 24.78 -9.86 8.80
N LEU A 28 25.90 -9.88 8.06
CA LEU A 28 26.18 -8.88 7.01
C LEU A 28 25.34 -9.08 5.74
N MET A 29 24.83 -10.28 5.46
CA MET A 29 24.01 -10.55 4.27
C MET A 29 22.52 -10.23 4.42
N VAL A 30 22.00 -10.11 5.65
CA VAL A 30 20.58 -9.81 5.88
C VAL A 30 20.29 -8.31 5.78
N LEU A 31 21.23 -7.45 6.12
CA LEU A 31 21.06 -6.00 6.08
C LEU A 31 20.73 -5.41 4.68
N PRO A 32 21.37 -5.84 3.57
CA PRO A 32 21.07 -5.27 2.25
C PRO A 32 19.68 -5.66 1.73
N VAL A 33 19.15 -6.83 2.10
CA VAL A 33 17.81 -7.27 1.67
C VAL A 33 16.73 -6.41 2.33
N PHE A 34 16.84 -6.14 3.60
CA PHE A 34 15.88 -5.29 4.34
C PHE A 34 15.86 -3.85 3.81
N ALA A 35 17.03 -3.30 3.50
CA ALA A 35 17.17 -1.97 2.94
C ALA A 35 16.58 -1.88 1.53
N ALA A 36 16.79 -2.90 0.69
CA ALA A 36 16.25 -2.96 -0.66
C ALA A 36 14.71 -3.06 -0.68
N ASP A 37 14.12 -3.79 0.25
CA ASP A 37 12.66 -3.91 0.33
C ASP A 37 12.01 -2.64 0.90
N LYS A 38 12.63 -1.99 1.89
CA LYS A 38 12.19 -0.67 2.35
C LYS A 38 12.23 0.36 1.22
N GLN A 39 13.29 0.37 0.41
CA GLN A 39 13.39 1.27 -0.74
C GLN A 39 12.26 1.05 -1.74
N LYS A 40 11.85 -0.20 -2.01
CA LYS A 40 10.68 -0.51 -2.86
C LYS A 40 9.37 0.03 -2.28
N ASP A 41 9.22 0.00 -0.95
CA ASP A 41 8.04 0.56 -0.28
C ASP A 41 8.00 2.09 -0.41
N GLU A 42 9.16 2.77 -0.24
CA GLU A 42 9.28 4.22 -0.48
C GLU A 42 9.02 4.57 -1.94
N ASP A 43 9.52 3.78 -2.88
CA ASP A 43 9.26 3.96 -4.31
C ASP A 43 7.77 3.82 -4.62
N THR A 44 7.07 2.91 -3.94
CA THR A 44 5.61 2.76 -4.06
C THR A 44 4.87 4.00 -3.56
N LEU A 45 5.30 4.59 -2.43
CA LEU A 45 4.74 5.84 -1.90
C LEU A 45 4.95 7.00 -2.90
N ARG A 46 6.15 7.11 -3.47
CA ARG A 46 6.46 8.12 -4.50
C ARG A 46 5.60 7.95 -5.75
N GLN A 47 5.45 6.72 -6.26
CA GLN A 47 4.58 6.44 -7.39
C GLN A 47 3.11 6.75 -7.07
N ALA A 48 2.64 6.42 -5.87
CA ALA A 48 1.30 6.76 -5.42
C ALA A 48 1.06 8.28 -5.42
N ASN A 49 2.07 9.06 -5.02
CA ASN A 49 1.99 10.53 -5.07
C ASN A 49 1.84 11.05 -6.52
N LEU A 50 2.60 10.50 -7.47
CA LEU A 50 2.48 10.84 -8.88
C LEU A 50 1.10 10.47 -9.46
N VAL A 51 0.57 9.30 -9.09
CA VAL A 51 -0.78 8.86 -9.50
C VAL A 51 -1.84 9.82 -8.94
N LEU A 52 -1.76 10.16 -7.66
CA LEU A 52 -2.69 11.09 -7.02
C LEU A 52 -2.66 12.48 -7.68
N GLN A 53 -1.47 13.05 -7.89
CA GLN A 53 -1.32 14.33 -8.58
C GLN A 53 -1.86 14.27 -10.01
N GLY A 54 -1.61 13.18 -10.74
CA GLY A 54 -2.17 12.95 -12.07
C GLY A 54 -3.71 12.95 -12.08
N LEU A 55 -4.34 12.29 -11.08
CA LEU A 55 -5.78 12.28 -10.93
C LEU A 55 -6.33 13.68 -10.64
N LEU A 56 -5.70 14.41 -9.70
CA LEU A 56 -6.11 15.77 -9.32
C LEU A 56 -5.98 16.76 -10.49
N ASN A 57 -4.95 16.63 -11.30
CA ASN A 57 -4.70 17.50 -12.45
C ASN A 57 -5.58 17.18 -13.65
N SER A 58 -6.03 15.94 -13.80
CA SER A 58 -6.84 15.49 -14.94
C SER A 58 -8.29 16.00 -14.93
N LYS A 59 -8.73 16.62 -13.80
CA LYS A 59 -10.14 16.99 -13.56
C LYS A 59 -11.12 15.81 -13.68
N SER A 60 -10.62 14.57 -13.67
CA SER A 60 -11.46 13.37 -13.76
C SER A 60 -12.23 13.08 -12.49
N ILE A 61 -11.88 13.74 -11.38
CA ILE A 61 -12.55 13.61 -10.10
C ILE A 61 -13.15 14.94 -9.68
N SER A 62 -14.39 14.91 -9.19
CA SER A 62 -14.99 16.10 -8.57
C SER A 62 -14.28 16.44 -7.26
N PRO A 63 -13.82 17.68 -7.05
CA PRO A 63 -13.27 18.11 -5.76
C PRO A 63 -14.20 17.85 -4.59
N THR A 64 -15.52 18.00 -4.80
CA THR A 64 -16.57 17.74 -3.81
C THR A 64 -16.61 16.27 -3.42
N LEU A 65 -16.47 15.33 -4.37
CA LEU A 65 -16.47 13.92 -4.10
C LEU A 65 -15.22 13.52 -3.30
N LEU A 66 -14.07 14.03 -3.71
CA LEU A 66 -12.81 13.77 -3.02
C LEU A 66 -12.81 14.36 -1.60
N ALA A 67 -13.43 15.53 -1.40
CA ALA A 67 -13.59 16.14 -0.08
C ALA A 67 -14.46 15.31 0.86
N LYS A 68 -15.42 14.54 0.35
CA LYS A 68 -16.31 13.65 1.12
C LYS A 68 -15.66 12.31 1.46
N ALA A 69 -14.55 11.93 0.82
CA ALA A 69 -13.90 10.65 1.08
C ALA A 69 -13.33 10.59 2.50
N ASN A 70 -13.64 9.51 3.20
CA ASN A 70 -13.08 9.20 4.52
C ASN A 70 -11.65 8.68 4.42
N CYS A 71 -11.39 7.83 3.42
CA CYS A 71 -10.04 7.32 3.11
C CYS A 71 -9.80 7.31 1.60
N VAL A 72 -8.53 7.34 1.23
CA VAL A 72 -8.06 7.18 -0.15
C VAL A 72 -7.03 6.06 -0.19
N LEU A 73 -7.28 5.02 -1.00
CA LEU A 73 -6.34 3.96 -1.29
C LEU A 73 -5.79 4.18 -2.70
N ILE A 74 -4.47 4.27 -2.83
CA ILE A 74 -3.80 4.54 -4.10
C ILE A 74 -2.94 3.33 -4.44
N LEU A 75 -3.19 2.71 -5.58
CA LEU A 75 -2.54 1.49 -6.02
C LEU A 75 -1.83 1.76 -7.36
N PRO A 76 -0.55 2.18 -7.34
CA PRO A 76 0.21 2.39 -8.55
C PRO A 76 0.59 1.07 -9.20
N GLY A 77 0.52 1.00 -10.52
CA GLY A 77 1.07 -0.07 -11.32
C GLY A 77 0.52 -1.47 -11.01
N VAL A 78 -0.76 -1.59 -10.71
CA VAL A 78 -1.41 -2.90 -10.52
C VAL A 78 -1.28 -3.71 -11.80
N LYS A 79 -0.60 -4.85 -11.69
CA LYS A 79 -0.36 -5.77 -12.81
C LYS A 79 -1.51 -6.75 -12.92
N LYS A 80 -1.95 -6.97 -14.16
CA LYS A 80 -2.87 -8.04 -14.52
C LYS A 80 -2.19 -8.92 -15.56
N PHE A 81 -2.30 -10.21 -15.39
CA PHE A 81 -1.79 -11.19 -16.35
C PHE A 81 -2.79 -12.34 -16.46
N GLY A 82 -2.88 -12.93 -17.62
CA GLY A 82 -3.78 -14.06 -17.84
C GLY A 82 -3.53 -14.77 -19.17
N PHE A 83 -3.80 -16.07 -19.12
CA PHE A 83 -3.90 -16.97 -20.27
C PHE A 83 -4.98 -18.02 -19.95
N GLY A 84 -6.23 -17.69 -20.24
CA GLY A 84 -7.38 -18.50 -19.83
C GLY A 84 -7.73 -18.39 -18.34
N VAL A 85 -6.75 -18.46 -17.47
CA VAL A 85 -6.82 -18.12 -16.04
C VAL A 85 -5.83 -17.01 -15.79
N GLY A 86 -6.21 -16.01 -15.03
CA GLY A 86 -5.38 -14.86 -14.77
C GLY A 86 -5.32 -14.46 -13.31
N GLY A 87 -4.39 -13.55 -13.03
CA GLY A 87 -4.26 -12.94 -11.72
C GLY A 87 -4.03 -11.44 -11.84
N SER A 88 -4.30 -10.75 -10.77
CA SER A 88 -3.92 -9.34 -10.59
C SER A 88 -3.22 -9.18 -9.26
N GLY A 89 -2.27 -8.24 -9.21
CA GLY A 89 -1.56 -7.93 -7.98
C GLY A 89 -0.94 -6.56 -8.02
N GLY A 90 -0.92 -5.91 -6.87
CA GLY A 90 -0.34 -4.59 -6.69
C GLY A 90 -0.27 -4.21 -5.22
N ARG A 91 0.34 -3.07 -4.93
CA ARG A 91 0.52 -2.54 -3.58
C ARG A 91 0.38 -1.02 -3.60
N GLY A 92 0.00 -0.46 -2.48
CA GLY A 92 -0.04 0.98 -2.34
C GLY A 92 -0.58 1.46 -1.00
N PRO A 93 -0.49 2.78 -0.73
CA PRO A 93 -0.88 3.36 0.54
C PRO A 93 -2.38 3.63 0.64
N LEU A 94 -2.93 3.35 1.82
CA LEU A 94 -4.20 3.85 2.31
C LEU A 94 -3.93 5.02 3.27
N LEU A 95 -4.58 6.15 3.05
CA LEU A 95 -4.60 7.28 3.97
C LEU A 95 -6.05 7.59 4.35
N CYS A 96 -6.28 7.85 5.62
CA CYS A 96 -7.61 8.18 6.13
C CYS A 96 -7.61 9.56 6.79
N ARG A 97 -8.77 10.19 6.84
CA ARG A 97 -8.94 11.39 7.66
C ARG A 97 -8.99 11.00 9.14
N SER A 98 -8.35 11.78 9.98
CA SER A 98 -8.34 11.58 11.44
C SER A 98 -9.68 11.99 12.06
N GLY A 99 -9.89 11.57 13.32
CA GLY A 99 -11.12 11.79 14.06
C GLY A 99 -12.15 10.68 13.83
N GLN A 100 -13.12 10.58 14.75
CA GLN A 100 -14.17 9.54 14.66
C GLN A 100 -15.06 9.72 13.44
N ASP A 101 -15.30 10.96 13.03
CA ASP A 101 -16.14 11.30 11.88
C ASP A 101 -15.36 11.50 10.57
N PHE A 102 -14.08 11.14 10.53
CA PHE A 102 -13.20 11.33 9.37
C PHE A 102 -13.17 12.76 8.81
N LYS A 103 -13.23 13.77 9.70
CA LYS A 103 -13.25 15.22 9.32
C LYS A 103 -11.91 15.91 9.54
N GLY A 104 -10.94 15.21 10.14
CA GLY A 104 -9.64 15.77 10.47
C GLY A 104 -8.65 15.82 9.29
N LYS A 105 -7.37 15.99 9.64
CA LYS A 105 -6.26 15.93 8.69
C LYS A 105 -6.05 14.51 8.20
N TRP A 106 -5.38 14.37 7.06
CA TRP A 106 -5.00 13.07 6.54
C TRP A 106 -3.90 12.42 7.38
N SER A 107 -4.03 11.12 7.59
CA SER A 107 -3.14 10.27 8.39
C SER A 107 -1.81 9.97 7.71
N ALA A 108 -0.91 9.33 8.44
CA ALA A 108 0.20 8.61 7.85
C ALA A 108 -0.31 7.47 6.92
N PRO A 109 0.44 7.11 5.86
CA PRO A 109 0.05 6.07 4.92
C PRO A 109 0.25 4.67 5.51
N ALA A 110 -0.80 3.84 5.53
CA ALA A 110 -0.71 2.41 5.77
C ALA A 110 -0.62 1.65 4.45
N MET A 111 0.35 0.74 4.32
CA MET A 111 0.52 -0.05 3.10
C MET A 111 -0.50 -1.17 3.02
N TYR A 112 -1.02 -1.36 1.83
CA TYR A 112 -1.98 -2.39 1.46
C TYR A 112 -1.53 -3.15 0.22
N SER A 113 -1.90 -4.40 0.14
CA SER A 113 -1.80 -5.21 -1.07
C SER A 113 -3.19 -5.40 -1.69
N VAL A 114 -3.21 -5.52 -3.00
CA VAL A 114 -4.38 -5.94 -3.76
C VAL A 114 -4.01 -7.18 -4.56
N GLY A 115 -4.87 -8.17 -4.53
CA GLY A 115 -4.70 -9.40 -5.27
C GLY A 115 -6.04 -9.98 -5.73
N GLY A 116 -6.04 -10.72 -6.83
CA GLY A 116 -7.25 -11.37 -7.29
C GLY A 116 -6.94 -12.39 -8.37
N ALA A 117 -7.73 -13.46 -8.39
CA ALA A 117 -7.78 -14.40 -9.50
C ALA A 117 -8.89 -13.96 -10.46
N SER A 118 -8.63 -14.03 -11.75
CA SER A 118 -9.61 -13.78 -12.79
C SER A 118 -9.64 -14.96 -13.75
N VAL A 119 -10.84 -15.34 -14.17
CA VAL A 119 -11.06 -16.32 -15.23
C VAL A 119 -11.57 -15.55 -16.44
N GLY A 120 -10.91 -15.67 -17.57
CA GLY A 120 -11.33 -14.99 -18.79
C GLY A 120 -10.38 -15.21 -19.96
N LEU A 121 -10.85 -14.91 -21.16
CA LEU A 121 -10.10 -15.08 -22.41
C LEU A 121 -9.01 -13.98 -22.64
N GLN A 122 -8.49 -13.40 -21.56
CA GLN A 122 -7.43 -12.38 -21.69
C GLN A 122 -6.07 -13.06 -21.88
N VAL A 123 -5.44 -12.79 -22.99
CA VAL A 123 -4.05 -13.16 -23.27
C VAL A 123 -3.21 -11.89 -23.16
N GLY A 124 -2.24 -11.90 -22.23
CA GLY A 124 -1.29 -10.81 -22.09
C GLY A 124 -1.20 -10.22 -20.70
N GLY A 125 -0.34 -9.21 -20.58
CA GLY A 125 -0.10 -8.44 -19.35
C GLY A 125 -0.51 -6.99 -19.53
N SER A 126 -1.09 -6.40 -18.48
CA SER A 126 -1.36 -4.96 -18.42
C SER A 126 -0.96 -4.41 -17.05
N SER A 127 -0.66 -3.12 -17.02
CA SER A 127 -0.42 -2.38 -15.80
C SER A 127 -1.34 -1.17 -15.76
N SER A 128 -1.99 -0.93 -14.63
CA SER A 128 -2.91 0.19 -14.45
C SER A 128 -2.79 0.74 -13.04
N ASP A 129 -2.95 2.05 -12.90
CA ASP A 129 -3.03 2.68 -11.60
C ASP A 129 -4.48 2.76 -11.15
N PHE A 130 -4.71 2.63 -9.86
CA PHE A 130 -6.05 2.77 -9.29
C PHE A 130 -6.04 3.73 -8.11
N VAL A 131 -7.11 4.50 -7.98
CA VAL A 131 -7.42 5.32 -6.80
C VAL A 131 -8.82 4.99 -6.35
N LEU A 132 -8.95 4.52 -5.11
CA LEU A 132 -10.21 4.16 -4.49
C LEU A 132 -10.52 5.18 -3.40
N LEU A 133 -11.73 5.74 -3.45
CA LEU A 133 -12.25 6.63 -2.42
C LEU A 133 -13.23 5.83 -1.56
N LEU A 134 -12.92 5.65 -0.30
CA LEU A 134 -13.79 5.00 0.68
C LEU A 134 -14.68 6.08 1.31
N MET A 135 -16.00 5.98 1.13
CA MET A 135 -16.93 7.08 1.37
C MET A 135 -17.56 7.05 2.75
N ASN A 136 -17.63 5.90 3.40
CA ASN A 136 -18.33 5.77 4.68
C ASN A 136 -17.49 4.97 5.70
N SER A 137 -17.85 5.12 6.98
CA SER A 137 -17.13 4.48 8.08
C SER A 137 -17.29 2.95 8.10
N LYS A 138 -18.38 2.42 7.55
CA LYS A 138 -18.62 0.97 7.47
C LYS A 138 -17.54 0.31 6.60
N VAL A 139 -17.37 0.78 5.36
CA VAL A 139 -16.37 0.24 4.46
C VAL A 139 -14.93 0.50 4.94
N VAL A 140 -14.66 1.66 5.55
CA VAL A 140 -13.36 1.93 6.15
C VAL A 140 -13.04 0.92 7.22
N ASN A 141 -13.97 0.63 8.14
CA ASN A 141 -13.75 -0.35 9.19
C ASN A 141 -13.56 -1.77 8.63
N GLN A 142 -14.27 -2.15 7.58
CA GLN A 142 -14.05 -3.43 6.91
C GLN A 142 -12.63 -3.54 6.34
N VAL A 143 -12.17 -2.51 5.63
CA VAL A 143 -10.82 -2.47 5.03
C VAL A 143 -9.74 -2.44 6.12
N LEU A 144 -9.93 -1.72 7.21
CA LEU A 144 -8.97 -1.64 8.32
C LEU A 144 -8.86 -2.95 9.11
N ASN A 145 -9.95 -3.71 9.23
CA ASN A 145 -10.00 -4.92 10.03
C ASN A 145 -9.50 -6.18 9.30
N GLY A 146 -9.14 -6.08 8.02
CA GLY A 146 -8.56 -7.22 7.32
C GLY A 146 -8.88 -7.29 5.84
N LYS A 147 -9.08 -8.51 5.34
CA LYS A 147 -9.35 -8.77 3.93
C LYS A 147 -10.74 -8.30 3.52
N THR A 148 -10.78 -7.44 2.51
CA THR A 148 -12.03 -6.95 1.93
C THR A 148 -12.10 -7.34 0.47
N LYS A 149 -13.13 -8.08 0.07
CA LYS A 149 -13.37 -8.48 -1.32
C LYS A 149 -14.22 -7.43 -2.02
N MET A 150 -13.65 -6.80 -3.04
CA MET A 150 -14.31 -5.76 -3.80
C MET A 150 -15.47 -6.33 -4.62
N GLY A 151 -16.63 -5.68 -4.55
CA GLY A 151 -17.86 -6.07 -5.25
C GLY A 151 -18.73 -7.07 -4.49
N THR A 152 -18.22 -7.70 -3.41
CA THR A 152 -18.98 -8.60 -2.55
C THR A 152 -19.17 -7.98 -1.16
N ASP A 153 -18.06 -7.55 -0.55
CA ASP A 153 -18.05 -7.00 0.81
C ASP A 153 -18.25 -5.48 0.82
N ALA A 154 -17.93 -4.81 -0.31
CA ALA A 154 -18.11 -3.39 -0.49
C ALA A 154 -18.63 -3.08 -1.89
N THR A 155 -19.68 -2.27 -2.00
CA THR A 155 -20.22 -1.80 -3.27
C THR A 155 -19.30 -0.77 -3.89
N ALA A 156 -18.81 -1.04 -5.10
CA ALA A 156 -17.91 -0.17 -5.83
C ALA A 156 -18.61 0.43 -7.05
N ALA A 157 -18.61 1.77 -7.14
CA ALA A 157 -19.06 2.50 -8.31
C ALA A 157 -17.86 2.91 -9.17
N ALA A 158 -18.05 2.92 -10.49
CA ALA A 158 -17.04 3.41 -11.41
C ALA A 158 -17.04 4.95 -11.48
N GLY A 159 -15.86 5.56 -11.48
CA GLY A 159 -15.59 7.00 -11.40
C GLY A 159 -16.29 7.93 -12.39
N PRO A 160 -15.63 8.63 -13.37
CA PRO A 160 -16.23 9.78 -14.03
C PRO A 160 -17.53 9.41 -14.76
N GLY A 161 -18.64 9.97 -14.30
CA GLY A 161 -20.00 9.65 -14.75
C GLY A 161 -20.93 9.20 -13.62
N ALA A 162 -20.39 8.82 -12.45
CA ALA A 162 -21.21 8.70 -11.25
C ALA A 162 -21.75 10.09 -10.90
N THR A 163 -23.01 10.31 -11.15
CA THR A 163 -23.72 11.53 -10.73
C THR A 163 -23.74 11.62 -9.20
N ALA A 164 -23.88 12.82 -8.65
CA ALA A 164 -23.97 13.01 -7.20
C ALA A 164 -25.09 12.18 -6.56
N ALA A 165 -26.09 11.77 -7.32
CA ALA A 165 -27.20 10.89 -6.88
C ALA A 165 -26.78 9.41 -6.74
N SER A 166 -25.90 8.89 -7.62
CA SER A 166 -25.33 7.55 -7.45
C SER A 166 -24.19 7.51 -6.42
N ALA A 167 -23.70 8.69 -6.01
CA ALA A 167 -22.67 8.83 -4.99
C ALA A 167 -23.19 8.62 -3.55
N SER A 168 -24.49 8.69 -3.31
CA SER A 168 -25.07 8.50 -1.99
C SER A 168 -25.04 7.05 -1.52
N ASP A 169 -24.99 6.08 -2.44
CA ASP A 169 -25.17 4.67 -2.14
C ASP A 169 -23.93 3.81 -2.39
N ALA A 170 -22.88 4.37 -3.00
CA ALA A 170 -21.65 3.63 -3.22
C ALA A 170 -20.70 3.73 -2.01
N ASP A 171 -20.25 2.60 -1.52
CA ASP A 171 -19.25 2.52 -0.46
C ASP A 171 -17.86 2.98 -0.94
N ILE A 172 -17.53 2.68 -2.19
CA ILE A 172 -16.21 2.96 -2.80
C ILE A 172 -16.39 3.52 -4.22
N PHE A 173 -15.70 4.61 -4.52
CA PHE A 173 -15.50 5.06 -5.91
C PHE A 173 -14.12 4.66 -6.40
N THR A 174 -14.05 4.03 -7.57
CA THR A 174 -12.80 3.56 -8.14
C THR A 174 -12.49 4.29 -9.45
N TYR A 175 -11.30 4.88 -9.49
CA TYR A 175 -10.72 5.51 -10.67
C TYR A 175 -9.51 4.69 -11.11
N GLY A 176 -9.48 4.28 -12.37
CA GLY A 176 -8.35 3.59 -12.98
C GLY A 176 -7.68 4.45 -14.03
N ARG A 177 -6.37 4.41 -14.11
CA ARG A 177 -5.60 5.03 -15.17
C ARG A 177 -4.91 3.96 -16.00
N ALA A 178 -5.26 3.92 -17.28
CA ALA A 178 -4.57 3.12 -18.28
C ALA A 178 -4.19 4.03 -19.46
N LYS A 179 -2.96 3.91 -19.97
CA LYS A 179 -2.46 4.75 -21.09
C LYS A 179 -2.61 6.26 -20.86
N GLY A 180 -2.43 6.70 -19.59
CA GLY A 180 -2.41 8.12 -19.23
C GLY A 180 -3.78 8.75 -18.95
N VAL A 181 -4.89 8.08 -19.21
CA VAL A 181 -6.25 8.58 -19.00
C VAL A 181 -6.89 7.94 -17.78
N PHE A 182 -7.47 8.75 -16.89
CA PHE A 182 -8.30 8.26 -15.79
C PHE A 182 -9.74 8.04 -16.25
N ALA A 183 -10.28 6.87 -15.94
CA ALA A 183 -11.66 6.51 -16.18
C ALA A 183 -12.23 5.75 -14.97
N GLY A 184 -13.55 5.71 -14.86
CA GLY A 184 -14.21 4.83 -13.88
C GLY A 184 -14.02 3.38 -14.30
N VAL A 185 -13.57 2.57 -13.35
CA VAL A 185 -13.32 1.14 -13.55
C VAL A 185 -13.73 0.35 -12.33
N SER A 186 -13.95 -0.93 -12.47
CA SER A 186 -14.24 -1.84 -11.36
C SER A 186 -13.01 -2.68 -11.02
N LEU A 187 -12.76 -2.83 -9.72
CA LEU A 187 -11.85 -3.83 -9.15
C LEU A 187 -12.62 -5.05 -8.61
N GLY A 188 -13.80 -5.32 -9.15
CA GLY A 188 -14.63 -6.44 -8.72
C GLY A 188 -13.86 -7.76 -8.71
N GLY A 189 -14.04 -8.52 -7.62
CA GLY A 189 -13.34 -9.78 -7.39
C GLY A 189 -11.92 -9.67 -6.82
N ALA A 190 -11.33 -8.47 -6.78
CA ALA A 190 -10.05 -8.27 -6.12
C ALA A 190 -10.22 -8.23 -4.59
N THR A 191 -9.24 -8.75 -3.87
CA THR A 191 -9.14 -8.67 -2.42
C THR A 191 -8.11 -7.60 -2.05
N VAL A 192 -8.47 -6.73 -1.13
CA VAL A 192 -7.59 -5.71 -0.54
C VAL A 192 -7.30 -6.11 0.90
N GLU A 193 -6.04 -6.09 1.30
CA GLU A 193 -5.63 -6.45 2.65
C GLU A 193 -4.42 -5.63 3.12
N PRO A 194 -4.26 -5.38 4.44
CA PRO A 194 -3.07 -4.71 4.98
C PRO A 194 -1.79 -5.46 4.63
N ASP A 195 -0.77 -4.73 4.19
CA ASP A 195 0.59 -5.26 3.98
C ASP A 195 1.42 -4.99 5.24
N ASN A 196 1.30 -5.89 6.22
CA ASN A 196 1.94 -5.72 7.52
C ASN A 196 3.47 -5.71 7.44
N ASP A 197 4.05 -6.44 6.49
CA ASP A 197 5.51 -6.48 6.29
C ASP A 197 6.02 -5.13 5.77
N ALA A 198 5.33 -4.52 4.81
CA ALA A 198 5.65 -3.19 4.34
C ALA A 198 5.44 -2.12 5.43
N ASN A 199 4.37 -2.22 6.20
CA ASN A 199 4.12 -1.34 7.33
C ASN A 199 5.25 -1.44 8.37
N TYR A 200 5.68 -2.65 8.69
CA TYR A 200 6.82 -2.85 9.59
C TYR A 200 8.11 -2.23 9.03
N ARG A 201 8.42 -2.42 7.75
CA ARG A 201 9.63 -1.84 7.13
C ARG A 201 9.62 -0.32 7.12
N LEU A 202 8.46 0.29 6.84
CA LEU A 202 8.34 1.76 6.80
C LEU A 202 8.44 2.39 8.19
N TYR A 203 7.81 1.79 9.19
CA TYR A 203 7.68 2.39 10.52
C TYR A 203 8.65 1.82 11.55
N SER A 204 9.34 0.71 11.25
CA SER A 204 10.23 -0.02 12.17
C SER A 204 9.54 -0.40 13.50
N LYS A 205 8.23 -0.61 13.43
CA LYS A 205 7.35 -0.97 14.54
C LYS A 205 6.26 -1.92 14.05
N THR A 206 5.87 -2.87 14.90
CA THR A 206 4.69 -3.70 14.62
C THR A 206 3.42 -2.88 14.89
N LEU A 207 2.86 -2.31 13.84
CA LEU A 207 1.65 -1.49 13.87
C LEU A 207 0.61 -2.11 12.95
N THR A 208 -0.64 -2.13 13.39
CA THR A 208 -1.77 -2.45 12.50
C THR A 208 -2.05 -1.28 11.56
N ALA A 209 -2.74 -1.53 10.47
CA ALA A 209 -3.19 -0.45 9.59
C ALA A 209 -4.06 0.57 10.35
N THR A 210 -4.85 0.10 11.31
CA THR A 210 -5.67 0.96 12.19
C THR A 210 -4.79 1.86 13.06
N ASP A 211 -3.72 1.32 13.66
CA ASP A 211 -2.78 2.11 14.48
C ASP A 211 -2.11 3.20 13.65
N ILE A 212 -1.77 2.90 12.40
CA ILE A 212 -1.12 3.85 11.50
C ILE A 212 -2.08 4.98 11.10
N VAL A 213 -3.30 4.66 10.70
CA VAL A 213 -4.23 5.68 10.17
C VAL A 213 -5.02 6.41 11.24
N ARG A 214 -5.15 5.85 12.44
CA ARG A 214 -5.86 6.48 13.57
C ARG A 214 -4.94 6.97 14.68
N GLY A 215 -3.70 6.48 14.72
CA GLY A 215 -2.71 6.89 15.71
C GLY A 215 -2.21 8.32 15.46
N THR A 216 -1.90 9.03 16.54
CA THR A 216 -1.35 10.40 16.49
C THR A 216 0.17 10.42 16.38
N ASP A 217 0.83 9.32 16.75
CA ASP A 217 2.29 9.25 16.94
C ASP A 217 3.04 8.59 15.80
N THR A 218 2.34 8.24 14.72
CA THR A 218 2.95 7.61 13.56
C THR A 218 3.57 8.68 12.66
N LYS A 219 4.90 8.69 12.62
CA LYS A 219 5.66 9.63 11.76
C LYS A 219 5.90 8.98 10.40
N PRO A 220 5.29 9.50 9.33
CA PRO A 220 5.55 9.00 7.99
C PRO A 220 6.96 9.36 7.51
N SER A 221 7.49 8.55 6.60
CA SER A 221 8.72 8.87 5.85
C SER A 221 8.57 10.15 5.00
N GLU A 222 9.63 10.61 4.36
CA GLU A 222 9.55 11.81 3.50
C GLU A 222 8.58 11.61 2.33
N GLU A 223 8.57 10.43 1.70
CA GLU A 223 7.63 10.11 0.62
C GLU A 223 6.18 10.04 1.14
N GLY A 224 5.99 9.50 2.34
CA GLY A 224 4.69 9.50 3.02
C GLY A 224 4.21 10.90 3.39
N LYS A 225 5.10 11.78 3.85
CA LYS A 225 4.79 13.20 4.14
C LYS A 225 4.38 13.95 2.87
N ALA A 226 5.04 13.66 1.73
CA ALA A 226 4.68 14.27 0.45
C ALA A 226 3.23 13.95 0.07
N LEU A 227 2.79 12.69 0.21
CA LEU A 227 1.39 12.28 0.00
C LEU A 227 0.42 13.02 0.92
N VAL A 228 0.71 13.03 2.23
CA VAL A 228 -0.10 13.73 3.23
C VAL A 228 -0.23 15.22 2.91
N THR A 229 0.86 15.84 2.46
CA THR A 229 0.89 17.26 2.08
C THR A 229 -0.01 17.53 0.88
N VAL A 230 0.06 16.71 -0.17
CA VAL A 230 -0.80 16.85 -1.36
C VAL A 230 -2.27 16.72 -0.97
N LEU A 231 -2.63 15.71 -0.18
CA LEU A 231 -4.00 15.51 0.27
C LEU A 231 -4.51 16.69 1.13
N ASN A 232 -3.71 17.17 2.08
CA ASN A 232 -4.10 18.28 2.94
C ASN A 232 -4.20 19.63 2.19
N SER A 233 -3.33 19.85 1.19
CA SER A 233 -3.31 21.12 0.43
C SER A 233 -4.41 21.19 -0.63
N LYS A 234 -4.71 20.06 -1.30
CA LYS A 234 -5.64 20.02 -2.43
C LYS A 234 -7.08 19.66 -2.02
N ILE A 235 -7.26 18.94 -0.93
CA ILE A 235 -8.54 18.38 -0.54
C ILE A 235 -9.09 19.06 0.73
N GLY A 236 -8.35 19.96 1.37
CA GLY A 236 -8.80 20.78 2.49
C GLY A 236 -9.51 20.02 3.62
N LYS A 237 -9.95 20.72 4.65
CA LYS A 237 -10.89 20.18 5.65
C LYS A 237 -12.28 20.07 5.00
N GLN A 238 -13.04 19.04 5.33
CA GLN A 238 -14.45 19.02 5.01
C GLN A 238 -15.10 20.30 5.60
N SER A 239 -15.67 21.14 4.76
CA SER A 239 -16.54 22.21 5.25
C SER A 239 -17.73 21.60 5.97
N LYS A 240 -18.05 22.16 7.15
CA LYS A 240 -19.24 21.79 7.91
C LYS A 240 -20.50 21.96 7.09
#